data_6ddf33f0b4be662926d9efe72cc7d010
#
_entry.id   6ddf33f0b4be662926d9efe72cc7d010
#
_cell.length_a   1.000
_cell.length_b   1.000
_cell.length_c   1.000
_cell.angle_alpha   90.00
_cell.angle_beta   90.00
_cell.angle_gamma   90.00
#
_symmetry.space_group_name_H-M   'P 1'
#
loop_
_entity.id
_entity.type
_entity.pdbx_description
1 polymer ?
#
loop_
_entity_poly.entity_id
_entity_poly.type
_entity_poly.pdbx_seq_one_letter_code
_entity_poly.pdbx_strand_id
1 'polypeptide(L)'
;MTPQLEKVFFNFILKNKNYFDIVKPYFFRNSEIQFVYGVIREYMIKSDTQTPSPRQILDMVALEDKEGVITKEILKSILQVDLKEYDEKNFIEPKFNAWILANRLKTGTVDIIDETRNLDSISDF
;
A
#
# COMPACT_ATOMS: atom_id res chain seq x y z
N MET A 1 -12.37 -1.20 -7.14
CA MET A 1 -11.25 -2.02 -6.61
C MET A 1 -11.76 -2.94 -5.53
N THR A 2 -11.49 -4.22 -5.63
CA THR A 2 -11.93 -5.18 -4.64
C THR A 2 -10.93 -5.28 -3.50
N PRO A 3 -11.38 -5.67 -2.31
CA PRO A 3 -10.43 -5.90 -1.20
C PRO A 3 -9.37 -6.94 -1.53
N GLN A 4 -9.74 -7.95 -2.34
CA GLN A 4 -8.77 -8.97 -2.72
C GLN A 4 -7.63 -8.37 -3.54
N LEU A 5 -7.95 -7.49 -4.48
CA LEU A 5 -6.93 -6.86 -5.31
C LEU A 5 -6.04 -5.94 -4.47
N GLU A 6 -6.62 -5.27 -3.47
CA GLU A 6 -5.81 -4.47 -2.55
C GLU A 6 -4.84 -5.34 -1.76
N LYS A 7 -5.25 -6.53 -1.37
CA LYS A 7 -4.35 -7.46 -0.69
C LYS A 7 -3.22 -7.90 -1.62
N VAL A 8 -3.52 -8.10 -2.88
CA VAL A 8 -2.49 -8.44 -3.87
C VAL A 8 -1.48 -7.32 -3.96
N PHE A 9 -1.93 -6.07 -4.08
CA PHE A 9 -1.04 -4.92 -4.14
C PHE A 9 -0.23 -4.76 -2.85
N PHE A 10 -0.87 -4.98 -1.72
CA PHE A 10 -0.19 -4.91 -0.43
C PHE A 10 0.99 -5.88 -0.38
N ASN A 11 0.74 -7.13 -0.78
CA ASN A 11 1.79 -8.15 -0.77
C ASN A 11 2.85 -7.90 -1.84
N PHE A 12 2.46 -7.31 -2.96
CA PHE A 12 3.39 -6.92 -3.99
C PHE A 12 4.36 -5.85 -3.46
N ILE A 13 3.85 -4.90 -2.68
CA ILE A 13 4.69 -3.86 -2.06
C ILE A 13 5.64 -4.49 -1.05
N LEU A 14 5.17 -5.45 -0.25
CA LEU A 14 6.04 -6.15 0.70
C LEU A 14 7.22 -6.82 0.01
N LYS A 15 6.98 -7.31 -1.19
CA LYS A 15 8.02 -7.95 -1.98
C LYS A 15 8.96 -6.93 -2.63
N ASN A 16 8.47 -5.73 -2.87
CA ASN A 16 9.21 -4.67 -3.57
C ASN A 16 9.23 -3.42 -2.72
N LYS A 17 10.10 -3.41 -1.73
CA LYS A 17 10.07 -2.40 -0.65
C LYS A 17 10.24 -0.96 -1.13
N ASN A 18 10.76 -0.75 -2.32
CA ASN A 18 10.94 0.62 -2.84
C ASN A 18 9.59 1.35 -3.00
N TYR A 19 8.50 0.60 -3.10
CA TYR A 19 7.19 1.23 -3.26
C TYR A 19 6.63 1.82 -1.96
N PHE A 20 7.25 1.55 -0.82
CA PHE A 20 6.80 2.14 0.43
C PHE A 20 6.88 3.66 0.42
N ASP A 21 7.83 4.22 -0.31
CA ASP A 21 7.93 5.68 -0.42
C ASP A 21 6.83 6.27 -1.31
N ILE A 22 6.39 5.52 -2.29
CA ILE A 22 5.45 6.00 -3.31
C ILE A 22 4.00 5.82 -2.86
N VAL A 23 3.69 4.65 -2.30
CA VAL A 23 2.33 4.31 -1.93
C VAL A 23 2.04 4.78 -0.52
N LYS A 24 1.05 5.67 -0.39
CA LYS A 24 0.62 6.19 0.91
C LYS A 24 -0.48 5.30 1.47
N PRO A 25 -0.63 5.23 2.81
CA PRO A 25 -1.68 4.39 3.38
C PRO A 25 -3.08 4.67 2.84
N TYR A 26 -3.39 5.93 2.59
CA TYR A 26 -4.73 6.30 2.13
C TYR A 26 -5.02 5.88 0.69
N PHE A 27 -4.04 5.31 -0.02
CA PHE A 27 -4.31 4.70 -1.33
C PHE A 27 -5.21 3.48 -1.19
N PHE A 28 -5.13 2.80 -0.05
CA PHE A 28 -5.98 1.64 0.22
C PHE A 28 -7.34 2.10 0.73
N ARG A 29 -8.41 1.53 0.19
CA ARG A 29 -9.75 1.87 0.60
C ARG A 29 -10.22 1.04 1.79
N ASN A 30 -9.77 -0.21 1.87
CA ASN A 30 -10.11 -1.07 2.99
C ASN A 30 -9.37 -0.56 4.23
N SER A 31 -10.15 -0.24 5.27
CA SER A 31 -9.58 0.39 6.47
C SER A 31 -8.60 -0.50 7.21
N GLU A 32 -8.82 -1.80 7.19
CA GLU A 32 -7.93 -2.74 7.87
C GLU A 32 -6.59 -2.84 7.15
N ILE A 33 -6.64 -2.93 5.83
CA ILE A 33 -5.42 -2.96 5.03
C ILE A 33 -4.67 -1.64 5.18
N GLN A 34 -5.40 -0.54 5.14
CA GLN A 34 -4.82 0.78 5.30
C GLN A 34 -4.06 0.90 6.62
N PHE A 35 -4.68 0.43 7.71
CA PHE A 35 -4.06 0.49 9.03
C PHE A 35 -2.80 -0.36 9.09
N VAL A 36 -2.89 -1.61 8.66
CA VAL A 36 -1.75 -2.53 8.69
C VAL A 36 -0.61 -1.99 7.82
N TYR A 37 -0.96 -1.51 6.63
CA TYR A 37 0.04 -0.94 5.73
C TYR A 37 0.73 0.26 6.37
N GLY A 38 -0.04 1.13 7.03
CA GLY A 38 0.52 2.30 7.69
C GLY A 38 1.54 1.95 8.76
N VAL A 39 1.24 0.92 9.55
CA VAL A 39 2.15 0.45 10.60
C VAL A 39 3.46 -0.05 9.98
N ILE A 40 3.36 -0.87 8.95
CA ILE A 40 4.54 -1.43 8.30
C ILE A 40 5.33 -0.34 7.60
N ARG A 41 4.65 0.57 6.91
CA ARG A 41 5.30 1.64 6.19
C ARG A 41 6.12 2.53 7.10
N GLU A 42 5.55 2.90 8.25
CA GLU A 42 6.28 3.73 9.19
C GLU A 42 7.57 3.06 9.65
N TYR A 43 7.49 1.77 9.93
CA TYR A 43 8.67 0.99 10.31
C TYR A 43 9.70 0.98 9.18
N MET A 44 9.26 0.72 7.95
CA MET A 44 10.17 0.62 6.81
C MET A 44 10.86 1.94 6.50
N ILE A 45 10.13 3.04 6.58
CA ILE A 45 10.70 4.36 6.30
C ILE A 45 11.74 4.73 7.34
N LYS A 46 11.48 4.42 8.60
CA LYS A 46 12.39 4.78 9.68
C LYS A 46 13.63 3.90 9.74
N SER A 47 13.48 2.64 9.39
CA SER A 47 14.53 1.65 9.65
C SER A 47 15.40 1.34 8.45
N ASP A 48 14.89 1.52 7.25
CA ASP A 48 15.62 1.20 6.01
C ASP A 48 16.23 -0.20 6.08
N THR A 49 15.44 -1.15 6.55
CA THR A 49 15.88 -2.53 6.71
C THR A 49 15.06 -3.44 5.82
N GLN A 50 15.23 -4.73 6.02
CA GLN A 50 14.43 -5.72 5.31
C GLN A 50 12.98 -5.66 5.77
N THR A 51 12.09 -6.09 4.88
CA THR A 51 10.67 -6.22 5.22
C THR A 51 10.54 -7.13 6.45
N PRO A 52 9.75 -6.72 7.44
CA PRO A 52 9.61 -7.52 8.66
C PRO A 52 8.92 -8.85 8.38
N SER A 53 9.22 -9.84 9.19
CA SER A 53 8.60 -11.15 9.09
C SER A 53 7.12 -11.07 9.48
N PRO A 54 6.30 -12.05 9.08
CA PRO A 54 4.91 -12.08 9.50
C PRO A 54 4.74 -12.01 11.02
N ARG A 55 5.62 -12.66 11.76
CA ARG A 55 5.56 -12.61 13.23
C ARG A 55 5.81 -11.19 13.74
N GLN A 56 6.80 -10.52 13.19
CA GLN A 56 7.11 -9.16 13.59
C GLN A 56 5.96 -8.23 13.24
N ILE A 57 5.35 -8.42 12.07
CA ILE A 57 4.19 -7.61 11.66
C ILE A 57 3.06 -7.79 12.66
N LEU A 58 2.80 -9.02 13.08
CA LEU A 58 1.76 -9.31 14.06
C LEU A 58 2.01 -8.53 15.34
N ASP A 59 3.25 -8.55 15.83
CA ASP A 59 3.59 -7.85 17.06
C ASP A 59 3.49 -6.34 16.91
N MET A 60 3.95 -5.81 15.78
CA MET A 60 3.89 -4.37 15.52
C MET A 60 2.45 -3.88 15.45
N VAL A 61 1.60 -4.62 14.74
CA VAL A 61 0.19 -4.26 14.61
C VAL A 61 -0.50 -4.34 15.97
N ALA A 62 -0.20 -5.36 16.75
CA ALA A 62 -0.82 -5.52 18.08
C ALA A 62 -0.49 -4.34 18.99
N LEU A 63 0.72 -3.79 18.88
CA LEU A 63 1.12 -2.65 19.69
C LEU A 63 0.36 -1.38 19.32
N GLU A 64 0.03 -1.21 18.05
CA GLU A 64 -0.65 0.00 17.59
C GLU A 64 -2.16 -0.11 17.60
N ASP A 65 -2.69 -1.33 17.56
CA ASP A 65 -4.13 -1.58 17.48
C ASP A 65 -4.73 -1.65 18.88
N LYS A 66 -4.92 -0.49 19.49
CA LYS A 66 -5.33 -0.41 20.90
C LYS A 66 -6.74 -0.92 21.14
N GLU A 67 -7.58 -0.91 20.10
CA GLU A 67 -8.96 -1.37 20.23
C GLU A 67 -9.16 -2.82 19.81
N GLY A 68 -8.10 -3.47 19.35
CA GLY A 68 -8.19 -4.86 18.95
C GLY A 68 -9.03 -5.10 17.71
N VAL A 69 -9.06 -4.13 16.81
CA VAL A 69 -9.85 -4.23 15.59
C VAL A 69 -9.23 -5.22 14.60
N ILE A 70 -7.90 -5.26 14.55
CA ILE A 70 -7.20 -6.15 13.63
C ILE A 70 -6.94 -7.46 14.32
N THR A 71 -7.82 -8.43 14.10
CA THR A 71 -7.65 -9.75 14.69
C THR A 71 -6.54 -10.51 13.95
N LYS A 72 -6.09 -11.58 14.57
CA LYS A 72 -5.10 -12.44 13.97
C LYS A 72 -5.59 -13.01 12.63
N GLU A 73 -6.87 -13.34 12.56
CA GLU A 73 -7.47 -13.85 11.34
C GLU A 73 -7.49 -12.82 10.23
N ILE A 74 -7.80 -11.58 10.57
CA ILE A 74 -7.79 -10.49 9.60
C ILE A 74 -6.39 -10.28 9.08
N LEU A 75 -5.41 -10.22 9.96
CA LEU A 75 -4.03 -10.02 9.56
C LEU A 75 -3.54 -11.18 8.69
N LYS A 76 -3.88 -12.40 9.06
CA LYS A 76 -3.55 -13.57 8.24
C LYS A 76 -4.14 -13.45 6.84
N SER A 77 -5.40 -13.06 6.76
CA SER A 77 -6.08 -12.88 5.48
C SER A 77 -5.37 -11.86 4.60
N ILE A 78 -4.84 -10.80 5.18
CA ILE A 78 -4.13 -9.77 4.43
C ILE A 78 -2.77 -10.28 3.95
N LEU A 79 -2.06 -11.00 4.79
CA LEU A 79 -0.68 -11.42 4.50
C LEU A 79 -0.58 -12.70 3.67
N GLN A 80 -1.60 -13.55 3.69
CA GLN A 80 -1.54 -14.85 3.01
C GLN A 80 -2.10 -14.79 1.60
N VAL A 81 -1.51 -13.96 0.77
CA VAL A 81 -1.86 -13.91 -0.65
C VAL A 81 -0.69 -14.49 -1.42
N ASP A 82 -0.97 -15.52 -2.20
CA ASP A 82 0.04 -16.15 -3.03
C ASP A 82 0.13 -15.41 -4.37
N LEU A 83 1.15 -14.57 -4.49
CA LEU A 83 1.34 -13.79 -5.71
C LEU A 83 1.63 -14.67 -6.92
N LYS A 84 2.02 -15.92 -6.70
CA LYS A 84 2.30 -16.84 -7.80
C LYS A 84 1.05 -17.24 -8.58
N GLU A 85 -0.12 -17.02 -7.99
CA GLU A 85 -1.38 -17.28 -8.69
C GLU A 85 -1.71 -16.19 -9.71
N TYR A 86 -0.90 -15.14 -9.76
CA TYR A 86 -1.11 -14.01 -10.64
C TYR A 86 0.08 -13.84 -11.58
N ASP A 87 -0.20 -13.38 -12.79
CA ASP A 87 0.85 -13.01 -13.73
C ASP A 87 1.39 -11.65 -13.29
N GLU A 88 2.54 -11.65 -12.62
CA GLU A 88 3.07 -10.41 -12.06
C GLU A 88 3.32 -9.37 -13.13
N LYS A 89 3.98 -9.76 -14.22
CA LYS A 89 4.38 -8.82 -15.26
C LYS A 89 3.20 -8.31 -16.09
N ASN A 90 2.26 -9.18 -16.42
CA ASN A 90 1.19 -8.82 -17.34
C ASN A 90 -0.13 -8.50 -16.64
N PHE A 91 -0.24 -8.80 -15.35
CA PHE A 91 -1.46 -8.51 -14.61
C PHE A 91 -1.19 -7.57 -13.41
N ILE A 92 -0.31 -7.97 -12.48
CA ILE A 92 -0.11 -7.18 -11.27
C ILE A 92 0.51 -5.82 -11.59
N GLU A 93 1.64 -5.80 -12.29
CA GLU A 93 2.36 -4.56 -12.54
C GLU A 93 1.54 -3.51 -13.29
N PRO A 94 0.87 -3.85 -14.40
CA PRO A 94 0.07 -2.84 -15.09
C PRO A 94 -1.05 -2.29 -14.24
N LYS A 95 -1.75 -3.16 -13.49
CA LYS A 95 -2.86 -2.72 -12.66
C LYS A 95 -2.38 -1.94 -11.43
N PHE A 96 -1.25 -2.34 -10.89
CA PHE A 96 -0.64 -1.65 -9.76
C PHE A 96 -0.22 -0.24 -10.17
N ASN A 97 0.43 -0.10 -11.32
CA ASN A 97 0.84 1.20 -11.81
C ASN A 97 -0.36 2.10 -12.11
N ALA A 98 -1.42 1.53 -12.68
CA ALA A 98 -2.65 2.28 -12.93
C ALA A 98 -3.30 2.73 -11.62
N TRP A 99 -3.25 1.88 -10.61
CA TRP A 99 -3.78 2.18 -9.29
C TRP A 99 -3.02 3.33 -8.63
N ILE A 100 -1.68 3.29 -8.71
CA ILE A 100 -0.86 4.37 -8.18
C ILE A 100 -1.20 5.68 -8.89
N LEU A 101 -1.27 5.65 -10.20
CA LEU A 101 -1.56 6.86 -10.98
C LEU A 101 -2.94 7.41 -10.62
N ALA A 102 -3.95 6.54 -10.54
CA ALA A 102 -5.30 6.98 -10.20
C ALA A 102 -5.35 7.64 -8.82
N ASN A 103 -4.62 7.07 -7.84
CA ASN A 103 -4.60 7.64 -6.51
C ASN A 103 -3.84 8.96 -6.47
N ARG A 104 -2.78 9.08 -7.25
CA ARG A 104 -2.04 10.33 -7.33
C ARG A 104 -2.87 11.43 -7.96
N LEU A 105 -3.58 11.12 -9.02
CA LEU A 105 -4.45 12.09 -9.66
C LEU A 105 -5.60 12.51 -8.75
N LYS A 106 -6.12 11.55 -8.00
CA LYS A 106 -7.27 11.80 -7.13
C LYS A 106 -6.88 12.62 -5.90
N THR A 107 -5.79 12.25 -5.24
CA THR A 107 -5.40 12.88 -3.98
C THR A 107 -4.39 13.98 -4.18
N GLY A 108 -3.61 13.89 -5.25
CA GLY A 108 -2.58 14.85 -5.55
C GLY A 108 -3.01 15.91 -6.55
N THR A 109 -4.29 15.93 -6.93
CA THR A 109 -4.76 16.90 -7.90
C THR A 109 -4.45 18.32 -7.45
N VAL A 110 -4.67 18.60 -6.20
CA VAL A 110 -4.35 19.91 -5.65
C VAL A 110 -2.85 20.16 -5.73
N ASP A 111 -2.07 19.17 -5.34
CA ASP A 111 -0.62 19.30 -5.38
C ASP A 111 -0.12 19.46 -6.82
N ILE A 112 -0.67 18.70 -7.74
CA ILE A 112 -0.30 18.78 -9.13
C ILE A 112 -0.65 20.16 -9.66
N ILE A 113 -1.82 20.64 -9.32
CA ILE A 113 -2.23 21.97 -9.72
C ILE A 113 -1.30 23.01 -9.14
N ASP A 114 -0.91 22.84 -7.88
CA ASP A 114 -0.01 23.78 -7.23
C ASP A 114 1.37 23.79 -7.85
N GLU A 115 1.82 22.64 -8.32
CA GLU A 115 3.16 22.48 -8.86
C GLU A 115 3.25 22.81 -10.34
N THR A 116 2.26 22.41 -11.06
CA THR A 116 2.30 22.47 -12.51
C THR A 116 1.38 23.49 -13.05
N ARG A 117 0.75 23.97 -12.18
CA ARG A 117 -0.05 24.88 -12.61
C ARG A 117 0.80 25.81 -12.89
N ASN A 118 1.27 25.05 -12.89
CA ASN A 118 1.88 25.11 -13.34
C ASN A 118 2.14 24.29 -14.19
N LEU A 119 1.81 23.52 -14.84
CA LEU A 119 1.72 22.75 -15.47
C LEU A 119 1.36 22.50 -16.08
N ASP A 120 0.94 22.52 -16.00
CA ASP A 120 0.26 22.28 -16.30
C ASP A 120 0.10 22.01 -16.42
N SER A 121 0.14 21.98 -16.35
CA SER A 121 -0.39 21.61 -16.18
C SER A 121 -0.54 21.05 -16.35
N ILE A 122 -0.66 20.73 -16.54
CA ILE A 122 -1.04 20.12 -16.42
C ILE A 122 -0.92 19.63 -16.92
N SER A 123 -0.71 19.46 -17.22
CA SER A 123 -0.93 19.10 -17.41
C SER A 123 -0.74 18.51 -17.60
N ASP A 124 -0.37 18.16 -17.77
CA ASP A 124 -0.48 17.68 -17.65
C ASP A 124 -0.55 17.17 -17.38
N PHE A 125 -0.68 16.86 -17.38
CA PHE A 125 -1.15 16.58 -16.93
C PHE A 125 -1.49 16.62 -17.02
#